data_863cf152d1f30340c2be9ae4833584b1
#
_entry.id   863cf152d1f30340c2be9ae4833584b1
#
_cell.length_a   1.000
_cell.length_b   1.000
_cell.length_c   1.000
_cell.angle_alpha   90.00
_cell.angle_beta   90.00
_cell.angle_gamma   90.00
#
_symmetry.space_group_name_H-M   'P 1'
#
loop_
_entity.id
_entity.type
_entity.pdbx_description
1 polymer ?
#
loop_
_entity_poly.entity_id
_entity_poly.type
_entity_poly.pdbx_seq_one_letter_code
_entity_poly.pdbx_strand_id
1 'polypeptide(L)'
;MMRIAKILSLAVGAIALCVTSAAAKKPIDIDAKMQEYGLVDIATIDASILVELKYAGTDNFVGSNMYGSLRKAYFRPEIARAIAAVQRELRRIDSHLSLIIYDAARPQSAQQQMWNVVKDTRYRRYVAKPNRGGHHNFGIAVDLSIARDGVPVDMGSDFDSFSEVSHIDNEASLLRRRLITREALDNRRLLRRLMRARGFSTYRREWWHFQQYDINYARRTFRLLDF
;
A
#
# COMPACT_ATOMS: atom_id res chain seq x y z
N MET A 1 -65.95 -48.66 45.86
CA MET A 1 -65.69 -47.42 45.06
C MET A 1 -64.19 -47.43 44.72
N MET A 2 -63.83 -47.83 43.52
CA MET A 2 -62.43 -47.93 43.04
C MET A 2 -62.06 -46.67 42.29
N ARG A 3 -60.98 -45.97 42.69
CA ARG A 3 -60.43 -44.86 41.94
C ARG A 3 -59.27 -45.34 41.05
N ILE A 4 -59.50 -45.17 39.75
CA ILE A 4 -58.50 -45.52 38.71
C ILE A 4 -57.53 -44.34 38.58
N ALA A 5 -56.25 -44.59 38.89
CA ALA A 5 -55.15 -43.64 38.66
C ALA A 5 -54.68 -43.72 37.17
N LYS A 6 -54.80 -42.60 36.45
CA LYS A 6 -54.20 -42.46 35.10
C LYS A 6 -52.72 -42.14 35.23
N ILE A 7 -51.86 -43.00 34.70
CA ILE A 7 -50.43 -42.75 34.53
C ILE A 7 -50.26 -41.96 33.23
N LEU A 8 -49.77 -40.72 33.36
CA LEU A 8 -49.35 -39.89 32.23
C LEU A 8 -47.90 -40.12 31.92
N SER A 9 -47.59 -40.74 30.78
CA SER A 9 -46.22 -40.98 30.32
C SER A 9 -45.72 -39.75 29.56
N LEU A 10 -44.71 -39.01 30.13
CA LEU A 10 -44.04 -37.93 29.47
C LEU A 10 -42.93 -38.50 28.59
N ALA A 11 -43.07 -38.40 27.26
CA ALA A 11 -42.00 -38.65 26.32
C ALA A 11 -41.10 -37.41 26.22
N VAL A 12 -39.87 -37.48 26.76
CA VAL A 12 -38.85 -36.44 26.57
C VAL A 12 -38.16 -36.70 25.25
N GLY A 13 -38.53 -35.91 24.25
CA GLY A 13 -37.81 -35.91 22.97
C GLY A 13 -36.49 -35.14 23.06
N ALA A 14 -35.37 -35.85 23.00
CA ALA A 14 -34.04 -35.23 22.91
C ALA A 14 -33.84 -34.64 21.49
N ILE A 15 -33.89 -33.30 21.40
CA ILE A 15 -33.51 -32.60 20.19
C ILE A 15 -31.96 -32.53 20.15
N ALA A 16 -31.34 -33.35 19.33
CA ALA A 16 -29.91 -33.24 19.05
C ALA A 16 -29.64 -32.01 18.21
N LEU A 17 -29.11 -30.95 18.82
CA LEU A 17 -28.59 -29.79 18.10
C LEU A 17 -27.31 -30.22 17.37
N CYS A 18 -27.39 -30.47 16.05
CA CYS A 18 -26.22 -30.58 15.20
C CYS A 18 -25.56 -29.19 15.08
N VAL A 19 -24.59 -28.88 15.94
CA VAL A 19 -23.73 -27.71 15.76
C VAL A 19 -22.74 -28.06 14.64
N THR A 20 -23.06 -27.65 13.40
CA THR A 20 -22.08 -27.68 12.31
C THR A 20 -21.04 -26.61 12.62
N SER A 21 -19.88 -27.02 13.10
CA SER A 21 -18.69 -26.18 13.22
C SER A 21 -18.31 -25.71 11.80
N ALA A 22 -18.63 -24.49 11.47
CA ALA A 22 -18.07 -23.83 10.30
C ALA A 22 -16.56 -23.74 10.52
N ALA A 23 -15.78 -24.57 9.81
CA ALA A 23 -14.34 -24.50 9.84
C ALA A 23 -13.91 -23.08 9.46
N ALA A 24 -13.33 -22.35 10.40
CA ALA A 24 -12.81 -21.00 10.15
C ALA A 24 -11.79 -21.08 9.02
N LYS A 25 -12.05 -20.35 7.95
CA LYS A 25 -11.15 -20.30 6.78
C LYS A 25 -9.78 -19.86 7.27
N LYS A 26 -8.74 -20.67 7.03
CA LYS A 26 -7.37 -20.35 7.44
C LYS A 26 -7.00 -18.95 6.94
N PRO A 27 -6.42 -18.08 7.78
CA PRO A 27 -5.98 -16.75 7.34
C PRO A 27 -5.07 -16.87 6.12
N ILE A 28 -5.25 -15.99 5.15
CA ILE A 28 -4.40 -15.95 3.95
C ILE A 28 -2.99 -15.54 4.40
N ASP A 29 -1.99 -16.35 4.08
CA ASP A 29 -0.59 -15.96 4.18
C ASP A 29 -0.28 -15.00 3.03
N ILE A 30 -0.28 -13.71 3.35
CA ILE A 30 -0.11 -12.64 2.35
C ILE A 30 1.31 -12.67 1.79
N ASP A 31 2.32 -12.98 2.59
CA ASP A 31 3.71 -13.09 2.13
C ASP A 31 3.85 -14.22 1.10
N ALA A 32 3.30 -15.39 1.38
CA ALA A 32 3.28 -16.51 0.44
C ALA A 32 2.52 -16.14 -0.85
N LYS A 33 1.42 -15.41 -0.74
CA LYS A 33 0.68 -14.91 -1.90
C LYS A 33 1.50 -13.95 -2.75
N MET A 34 2.16 -12.97 -2.16
CA MET A 34 3.04 -12.05 -2.90
C MET A 34 4.11 -12.81 -3.69
N GLN A 35 4.74 -13.84 -3.10
CA GLN A 35 5.72 -14.69 -3.76
C GLN A 35 5.10 -15.53 -4.89
N GLU A 36 3.91 -16.09 -4.69
CA GLU A 36 3.16 -16.82 -5.74
C GLU A 36 2.93 -15.95 -6.99
N TYR A 37 2.74 -14.64 -6.80
CA TYR A 37 2.63 -13.67 -7.90
C TYR A 37 3.97 -13.24 -8.50
N GLY A 38 5.08 -13.85 -8.06
CA GLY A 38 6.42 -13.57 -8.57
C GLY A 38 7.01 -12.25 -8.05
N LEU A 39 6.53 -11.75 -6.92
CA LEU A 39 7.06 -10.56 -6.28
C LEU A 39 8.19 -10.92 -5.30
N VAL A 40 9.12 -9.99 -5.12
CA VAL A 40 10.23 -10.11 -4.18
C VAL A 40 10.14 -9.04 -3.11
N ASP A 41 10.51 -9.40 -1.88
CA ASP A 41 10.65 -8.46 -0.78
C ASP A 41 11.89 -7.58 -1.03
N ILE A 42 11.74 -6.27 -0.96
CA ILE A 42 12.83 -5.30 -1.19
C ILE A 42 14.00 -5.52 -0.22
N ALA A 43 13.74 -5.94 1.01
CA ALA A 43 14.76 -6.19 2.01
C ALA A 43 15.72 -7.32 1.61
N THR A 44 15.30 -8.25 0.73
CA THR A 44 16.18 -9.30 0.17
C THR A 44 17.11 -8.78 -0.91
N ILE A 45 16.83 -7.61 -1.48
CA ILE A 45 17.64 -6.94 -2.50
C ILE A 45 18.56 -5.90 -1.87
N ASP A 46 18.04 -5.09 -0.94
CA ASP A 46 18.80 -4.09 -0.20
C ASP A 46 18.13 -3.83 1.17
N ALA A 47 18.69 -4.42 2.23
CA ALA A 47 18.17 -4.32 3.60
C ALA A 47 18.37 -2.93 4.23
N SER A 48 19.10 -2.01 3.57
CA SER A 48 19.27 -0.64 4.05
C SER A 48 18.10 0.29 3.71
N ILE A 49 17.16 -0.17 2.88
CA ILE A 49 15.93 0.55 2.54
C ILE A 49 14.94 0.39 3.71
N LEU A 50 14.45 1.50 4.22
CA LEU A 50 13.46 1.50 5.29
C LEU A 50 12.06 1.17 4.74
N VAL A 51 11.26 0.44 5.51
CA VAL A 51 9.89 0.06 5.15
C VAL A 51 8.95 0.45 6.28
N GLU A 52 8.01 1.35 5.99
CA GLU A 52 6.95 1.81 6.88
C GLU A 52 5.62 1.81 6.12
N LEU A 53 5.07 0.63 5.85
CA LEU A 53 3.83 0.51 5.09
C LEU A 53 2.68 1.20 5.83
N LYS A 54 2.28 2.38 5.38
CA LYS A 54 1.23 3.21 6.03
C LYS A 54 -0.12 2.49 6.09
N TYR A 55 -0.42 1.69 5.09
CA TYR A 55 -1.67 0.92 5.03
C TYR A 55 -1.66 -0.38 5.85
N ALA A 56 -0.53 -0.71 6.48
CA ALA A 56 -0.42 -1.77 7.49
C ALA A 56 -0.73 -1.29 8.93
N GLY A 57 -1.05 -0.02 9.10
CA GLY A 57 -1.45 0.63 10.34
C GLY A 57 -2.75 1.41 10.18
N THR A 58 -2.99 2.34 11.10
CA THR A 58 -4.15 3.26 11.09
C THR A 58 -3.76 4.69 10.68
N ASP A 59 -2.46 5.00 10.56
CA ASP A 59 -1.94 6.28 10.11
C ASP A 59 -1.97 6.37 8.58
N ASN A 60 -3.19 6.44 8.04
CA ASN A 60 -3.48 6.58 6.62
C ASN A 60 -4.88 7.18 6.41
N PHE A 61 -5.22 7.61 5.20
CA PHE A 61 -6.50 8.29 4.93
C PHE A 61 -7.77 7.43 5.14
N VAL A 62 -7.63 6.10 5.21
CA VAL A 62 -8.75 5.18 5.50
C VAL A 62 -8.96 5.03 7.00
N GLY A 63 -7.94 5.28 7.83
CA GLY A 63 -7.97 5.16 9.29
C GLY A 63 -7.98 3.71 9.79
N SER A 64 -7.61 2.74 8.94
CA SER A 64 -7.61 1.31 9.31
C SER A 64 -6.49 0.54 8.62
N ASN A 65 -6.10 -0.59 9.24
CA ASN A 65 -5.16 -1.53 8.64
C ASN A 65 -5.84 -2.31 7.50
N MET A 66 -5.41 -2.06 6.27
CA MET A 66 -5.90 -2.73 5.06
C MET A 66 -4.99 -3.89 4.61
N TYR A 67 -3.80 -3.99 5.18
CA TYR A 67 -2.78 -4.96 4.78
C TYR A 67 -2.71 -6.19 5.72
N GLY A 68 -3.56 -6.23 6.76
CA GLY A 68 -3.57 -7.33 7.71
C GLY A 68 -2.19 -7.54 8.35
N SER A 69 -1.60 -8.72 8.14
CA SER A 69 -0.27 -9.08 8.67
C SER A 69 0.90 -8.63 7.79
N LEU A 70 0.66 -8.13 6.56
CA LEU A 70 1.74 -7.70 5.67
C LEU A 70 2.55 -6.55 6.29
N ARG A 71 3.88 -6.74 6.33
CA ARG A 71 4.84 -5.73 6.83
C ARG A 71 6.03 -5.55 5.89
N LYS A 72 6.11 -6.34 4.83
CA LYS A 72 7.19 -6.31 3.83
C LYS A 72 6.75 -5.59 2.58
N ALA A 73 7.66 -4.90 1.94
CA ALA A 73 7.43 -4.18 0.69
C ALA A 73 7.80 -5.06 -0.50
N TYR A 74 6.78 -5.53 -1.21
CA TYR A 74 6.94 -6.42 -2.36
C TYR A 74 6.85 -5.67 -3.69
N PHE A 75 7.68 -6.08 -4.65
CA PHE A 75 7.73 -5.52 -6.00
C PHE A 75 8.03 -6.61 -7.04
N ARG A 76 7.78 -6.33 -8.32
CA ARG A 76 8.38 -7.10 -9.42
C ARG A 76 9.91 -7.04 -9.28
N PRO A 77 10.64 -8.14 -9.60
CA PRO A 77 12.10 -8.19 -9.37
C PRO A 77 12.88 -7.05 -10.03
N GLU A 78 12.50 -6.63 -11.23
CA GLU A 78 13.13 -5.52 -11.94
C GLU A 78 12.88 -4.16 -11.25
N ILE A 79 11.67 -3.96 -10.70
CA ILE A 79 11.31 -2.76 -9.93
C ILE A 79 12.12 -2.71 -8.63
N ALA A 80 12.20 -3.82 -7.88
CA ALA A 80 13.00 -3.91 -6.67
C ALA A 80 14.49 -3.58 -6.94
N ARG A 81 15.05 -4.14 -8.01
CA ARG A 81 16.44 -3.82 -8.41
C ARG A 81 16.65 -2.34 -8.78
N ALA A 82 15.66 -1.73 -9.44
CA ALA A 82 15.71 -0.31 -9.79
C ALA A 82 15.66 0.58 -8.54
N ILE A 83 14.77 0.27 -7.57
CA ILE A 83 14.69 0.98 -6.29
C ILE A 83 16.01 0.83 -5.49
N ALA A 84 16.57 -0.37 -5.41
CA ALA A 84 17.87 -0.59 -4.75
C ALA A 84 19.02 0.17 -5.44
N ALA A 85 18.96 0.37 -6.76
CA ALA A 85 19.92 1.21 -7.45
C ALA A 85 19.77 2.70 -7.12
N VAL A 86 18.52 3.18 -6.87
CA VAL A 86 18.27 4.53 -6.34
C VAL A 86 18.86 4.67 -4.93
N GLN A 87 18.64 3.68 -4.06
CA GLN A 87 19.20 3.65 -2.69
C GLN A 87 20.69 3.79 -2.69
N ARG A 88 21.39 2.99 -3.51
CA ARG A 88 22.88 3.06 -3.63
C ARG A 88 23.34 4.45 -4.08
N GLU A 89 22.66 5.07 -5.03
CA GLU A 89 23.02 6.40 -5.52
C GLU A 89 22.75 7.48 -4.48
N LEU A 90 21.61 7.38 -3.76
CA LEU A 90 21.27 8.29 -2.68
C LEU A 90 22.35 8.26 -1.59
N ARG A 91 22.82 7.08 -1.18
CA ARG A 91 23.88 6.91 -0.17
C ARG A 91 25.27 7.35 -0.65
N ARG A 92 25.53 7.40 -1.96
CA ARG A 92 26.75 8.02 -2.50
C ARG A 92 26.75 9.53 -2.37
N ILE A 93 25.57 10.16 -2.44
CA ILE A 93 25.40 11.61 -2.25
C ILE A 93 25.59 11.95 -0.78
N ASP A 94 24.96 11.18 0.12
CA ASP A 94 25.12 11.31 1.57
C ASP A 94 24.80 9.96 2.23
N SER A 95 25.75 9.40 2.97
CA SER A 95 25.65 8.10 3.63
C SER A 95 24.57 8.04 4.73
N HIS A 96 24.14 9.20 5.25
CA HIS A 96 23.06 9.33 6.23
C HIS A 96 21.67 9.23 5.60
N LEU A 97 21.55 9.32 4.27
CA LEU A 97 20.27 9.26 3.58
C LEU A 97 19.90 7.81 3.23
N SER A 98 18.62 7.51 3.38
CA SER A 98 18.00 6.25 2.94
C SER A 98 16.65 6.52 2.31
N LEU A 99 16.21 5.62 1.43
CA LEU A 99 14.80 5.56 1.03
C LEU A 99 13.96 5.02 2.18
N ILE A 100 12.72 5.51 2.30
CA ILE A 100 11.69 4.96 3.17
C ILE A 100 10.43 4.71 2.35
N ILE A 101 9.95 3.46 2.31
CA ILE A 101 8.81 3.02 1.50
C ILE A 101 7.54 3.08 2.34
N TYR A 102 6.53 3.79 1.83
CA TYR A 102 5.21 3.95 2.45
C TYR A 102 4.15 3.03 1.83
N ASP A 103 4.28 2.70 0.54
CA ASP A 103 3.44 1.72 -0.14
C ASP A 103 4.19 1.01 -1.28
N ALA A 104 3.76 -0.24 -1.55
CA ALA A 104 4.40 -1.14 -2.50
C ALA A 104 3.34 -1.90 -3.33
N ALA A 105 3.55 -3.19 -3.58
CA ALA A 105 2.53 -4.06 -4.17
C ALA A 105 1.29 -4.12 -3.26
N ARG A 106 0.14 -3.72 -3.82
CA ARG A 106 -1.12 -3.57 -3.09
C ARG A 106 -2.13 -4.61 -3.55
N PRO A 107 -2.62 -5.49 -2.66
CA PRO A 107 -3.72 -6.40 -2.99
C PRO A 107 -4.97 -5.66 -3.45
N GLN A 108 -5.76 -6.30 -4.30
CA GLN A 108 -7.01 -5.74 -4.81
C GLN A 108 -8.04 -5.51 -3.70
N SER A 109 -8.03 -6.35 -2.67
CA SER A 109 -8.87 -6.19 -1.48
C SER A 109 -8.60 -4.86 -0.75
N ALA A 110 -7.33 -4.47 -0.60
CA ALA A 110 -6.95 -3.18 -0.03
C ALA A 110 -7.37 -2.01 -0.94
N GLN A 111 -7.17 -2.14 -2.25
CA GLN A 111 -7.62 -1.14 -3.24
C GLN A 111 -9.14 -0.91 -3.18
N GLN A 112 -9.92 -1.98 -2.98
CA GLN A 112 -11.38 -1.88 -2.84
C GLN A 112 -11.77 -1.12 -1.57
N GLN A 113 -11.08 -1.35 -0.46
CA GLN A 113 -11.32 -0.61 0.79
C GLN A 113 -11.06 0.89 0.61
N MET A 114 -9.91 1.25 0.04
CA MET A 114 -9.55 2.64 -0.30
C MET A 114 -10.62 3.31 -1.18
N TRP A 115 -11.04 2.62 -2.24
CA TRP A 115 -12.07 3.12 -3.14
C TRP A 115 -13.40 3.37 -2.45
N ASN A 116 -13.83 2.47 -1.57
CA ASN A 116 -15.09 2.61 -0.83
C ASN A 116 -15.15 3.89 0.02
N VAL A 117 -13.99 4.34 0.55
CA VAL A 117 -13.90 5.58 1.33
C VAL A 117 -14.03 6.83 0.44
N VAL A 118 -13.45 6.80 -0.77
CA VAL A 118 -13.34 8.04 -1.59
C VAL A 118 -14.32 8.15 -2.76
N LYS A 119 -14.98 7.04 -3.17
CA LYS A 119 -15.76 6.94 -4.43
C LYS A 119 -16.82 8.03 -4.60
N ASP A 120 -17.45 8.45 -3.50
CA ASP A 120 -18.51 9.44 -3.48
C ASP A 120 -18.04 10.84 -3.02
N THR A 121 -16.70 11.05 -3.02
CA THR A 121 -16.07 12.30 -2.61
C THR A 121 -15.29 12.95 -3.76
N ARG A 122 -14.86 14.21 -3.56
CA ARG A 122 -13.93 14.89 -4.47
C ARG A 122 -12.55 14.20 -4.56
N TYR A 123 -12.20 13.36 -3.61
CA TYR A 123 -10.92 12.66 -3.49
C TYR A 123 -10.83 11.39 -4.37
N ARG A 124 -11.95 10.93 -4.98
CA ARG A 124 -11.98 9.77 -5.89
C ARG A 124 -10.94 9.80 -7.02
N ARG A 125 -10.40 10.99 -7.33
CA ARG A 125 -9.38 11.19 -8.37
C ARG A 125 -7.97 10.75 -7.95
N TYR A 126 -7.74 10.53 -6.64
CA TYR A 126 -6.47 10.09 -6.08
C TYR A 126 -6.37 8.57 -5.91
N VAL A 127 -7.47 7.85 -6.05
CA VAL A 127 -7.52 6.41 -5.85
C VAL A 127 -7.98 5.72 -7.13
N ALA A 128 -7.19 4.78 -7.64
CA ALA A 128 -7.55 4.00 -8.83
C ALA A 128 -8.81 3.16 -8.58
N LYS A 129 -9.66 3.01 -9.62
CA LYS A 129 -10.84 2.14 -9.54
C LYS A 129 -10.40 0.68 -9.39
N PRO A 130 -10.95 -0.08 -8.43
CA PRO A 130 -10.48 -1.43 -8.13
C PRO A 130 -10.65 -2.41 -9.28
N ASN A 131 -11.76 -2.35 -10.03
CA ASN A 131 -12.08 -3.31 -11.09
C ASN A 131 -11.04 -3.41 -12.23
N ARG A 132 -10.18 -2.41 -12.40
CA ARG A 132 -9.12 -2.38 -13.43
C ARG A 132 -7.71 -2.40 -12.85
N GLY A 133 -7.57 -2.22 -11.56
CA GLY A 133 -6.29 -2.07 -10.87
C GLY A 133 -5.52 -0.81 -11.27
N GLY A 134 -4.72 -0.29 -10.33
CA GLY A 134 -3.68 0.73 -10.53
C GLY A 134 -2.29 0.07 -10.58
N HIS A 135 -1.23 0.85 -10.75
CA HIS A 135 0.15 0.36 -10.88
C HIS A 135 0.61 -0.45 -9.65
N HIS A 136 0.21 -0.07 -8.43
CA HIS A 136 0.48 -0.84 -7.21
C HIS A 136 -0.10 -2.25 -7.24
N ASN A 137 -1.27 -2.42 -7.86
CA ASN A 137 -1.94 -3.73 -7.95
C ASN A 137 -1.24 -4.70 -8.93
N PHE A 138 -0.19 -4.25 -9.61
CA PHE A 138 0.67 -5.07 -10.46
C PHE A 138 2.11 -5.19 -9.91
N GLY A 139 2.41 -4.54 -8.78
CA GLY A 139 3.74 -4.53 -8.16
C GLY A 139 4.78 -3.71 -8.92
N ILE A 140 4.35 -2.68 -9.65
CA ILE A 140 5.18 -1.82 -10.52
C ILE A 140 5.18 -0.34 -10.11
N ALA A 141 4.60 -0.02 -8.97
CA ALA A 141 4.62 1.31 -8.37
C ALA A 141 5.12 1.26 -6.93
N VAL A 142 5.65 2.38 -6.48
CA VAL A 142 6.11 2.61 -5.12
C VAL A 142 5.73 4.00 -4.67
N ASP A 143 5.25 4.12 -3.43
CA ASP A 143 5.15 5.38 -2.71
C ASP A 143 6.27 5.43 -1.69
N LEU A 144 7.11 6.47 -1.75
CA LEU A 144 8.31 6.54 -0.93
C LEU A 144 8.78 7.98 -0.68
N SER A 145 9.65 8.11 0.31
CA SER A 145 10.34 9.35 0.65
C SER A 145 11.85 9.11 0.85
N ILE A 146 12.53 10.16 1.28
CA ILE A 146 13.89 10.11 1.81
C ILE A 146 13.83 10.22 3.33
N ALA A 147 14.68 9.48 4.02
CA ALA A 147 14.93 9.62 5.45
C ALA A 147 16.41 9.96 5.69
N ARG A 148 16.70 10.76 6.69
CA ARG A 148 18.05 11.03 7.21
C ARG A 148 18.17 10.39 8.60
N ASP A 149 19.13 9.48 8.75
CA ASP A 149 19.34 8.74 10.02
C ASP A 149 18.05 8.08 10.56
N GLY A 150 17.23 7.55 9.63
CA GLY A 150 15.97 6.90 9.94
C GLY A 150 14.76 7.83 10.09
N VAL A 151 14.94 9.16 10.07
CA VAL A 151 13.85 10.12 10.20
C VAL A 151 13.46 10.69 8.83
N PRO A 152 12.19 10.65 8.41
CA PRO A 152 11.75 11.24 7.15
C PRO A 152 12.12 12.72 7.06
N VAL A 153 12.68 13.15 5.91
CA VAL A 153 12.99 14.58 5.66
C VAL A 153 11.70 15.33 5.27
N ASP A 154 11.71 16.66 5.48
CA ASP A 154 10.60 17.51 5.06
C ASP A 154 10.37 17.42 3.53
N MET A 155 9.18 17.03 3.13
CA MET A 155 8.71 17.02 1.75
C MET A 155 7.64 18.10 1.49
N GLY A 156 7.34 18.96 2.49
CA GLY A 156 6.39 20.08 2.38
C GLY A 156 4.93 19.67 2.48
N SER A 157 4.61 18.40 2.53
CA SER A 157 3.31 17.86 2.91
C SER A 157 3.46 16.39 3.32
N ASP A 158 2.54 15.92 4.14
CA ASP A 158 2.47 14.52 4.53
C ASP A 158 2.14 13.62 3.34
N PHE A 159 2.48 12.34 3.47
CA PHE A 159 1.99 11.27 2.62
C PHE A 159 0.45 11.27 2.64
N ASP A 160 -0.19 10.92 1.53
CA ASP A 160 -1.65 10.93 1.37
C ASP A 160 -2.34 12.31 1.59
N SER A 161 -1.58 13.40 1.59
CA SER A 161 -2.19 14.73 1.59
C SER A 161 -2.87 15.02 0.25
N PHE A 162 -4.19 14.87 0.19
CA PHE A 162 -5.00 15.09 -1.03
C PHE A 162 -5.26 16.59 -1.27
N SER A 163 -4.20 17.37 -1.26
CA SER A 163 -4.22 18.84 -1.44
C SER A 163 -3.27 19.29 -2.55
N GLU A 164 -3.38 20.57 -2.95
CA GLU A 164 -2.47 21.15 -3.94
C GLU A 164 -1.00 21.13 -3.50
N VAL A 165 -0.76 21.07 -2.19
CA VAL A 165 0.61 21.10 -1.63
C VAL A 165 1.39 19.84 -2.03
N SER A 166 0.72 18.73 -2.28
CA SER A 166 1.35 17.48 -2.74
C SER A 166 1.69 17.46 -4.23
N HIS A 167 1.17 18.43 -5.02
CA HIS A 167 1.33 18.44 -6.47
C HIS A 167 2.74 18.85 -6.88
N ILE A 168 3.28 18.18 -7.91
CA ILE A 168 4.63 18.44 -8.43
C ILE A 168 4.64 19.36 -9.67
N ASP A 169 3.50 19.60 -10.27
CA ASP A 169 3.35 20.44 -11.46
C ASP A 169 3.26 21.94 -11.15
N ASN A 170 3.19 22.30 -9.86
CA ASN A 170 3.02 23.68 -9.41
C ASN A 170 4.01 24.11 -8.31
N GLU A 171 5.11 23.40 -8.13
CA GLU A 171 6.08 23.60 -7.02
C GLU A 171 6.62 25.02 -6.93
N ALA A 172 6.88 25.69 -8.07
CA ALA A 172 7.36 27.05 -8.09
C ALA A 172 6.34 28.04 -7.48
N SER A 173 5.04 27.84 -7.72
CA SER A 173 3.97 28.63 -7.12
C SER A 173 3.81 28.32 -5.65
N LEU A 174 3.88 27.03 -5.25
CA LEU A 174 3.82 26.63 -3.84
C LEU A 174 4.94 27.31 -3.04
N LEU A 175 6.16 27.33 -3.57
CA LEU A 175 7.30 28.00 -2.93
C LEU A 175 7.09 29.52 -2.80
N ARG A 176 6.65 30.21 -3.90
CA ARG A 176 6.38 31.65 -3.84
C ARG A 176 5.30 32.02 -2.82
N ARG A 177 4.27 31.15 -2.70
CA ARG A 177 3.18 31.29 -1.71
C ARG A 177 3.58 30.84 -0.31
N ARG A 178 4.83 30.37 -0.10
CA ARG A 178 5.35 29.83 1.16
C ARG A 178 4.54 28.66 1.72
N LEU A 179 3.93 27.87 0.85
CA LEU A 179 3.21 26.64 1.20
C LEU A 179 4.13 25.45 1.34
N ILE A 180 5.32 25.50 0.73
CA ILE A 180 6.43 24.57 0.97
C ILE A 180 7.71 25.35 1.18
N THR A 181 8.66 24.75 1.88
CA THR A 181 10.00 25.31 2.11
C THR A 181 10.89 25.12 0.88
N ARG A 182 12.01 25.82 0.82
CA ARG A 182 13.06 25.58 -0.19
C ARG A 182 13.64 24.17 0.00
N GLU A 183 13.88 23.78 1.24
CA GLU A 183 14.40 22.46 1.59
C GLU A 183 13.46 21.34 1.10
N ALA A 184 12.16 21.43 1.39
CA ALA A 184 11.18 20.46 0.91
C ALA A 184 11.17 20.34 -0.63
N LEU A 185 11.28 21.47 -1.34
CA LEU A 185 11.37 21.47 -2.80
C LEU A 185 12.65 20.76 -3.29
N ASP A 186 13.78 21.01 -2.64
CA ASP A 186 15.07 20.43 -3.03
C ASP A 186 15.09 18.92 -2.71
N ASN A 187 14.49 18.47 -1.61
CA ASN A 187 14.29 17.06 -1.27
C ASN A 187 13.41 16.34 -2.32
N ARG A 188 12.26 16.92 -2.71
CA ARG A 188 11.42 16.37 -3.78
C ARG A 188 12.16 16.26 -5.10
N ARG A 189 12.94 17.28 -5.46
CA ARG A 189 13.73 17.30 -6.69
C ARG A 189 14.83 16.24 -6.69
N LEU A 190 15.52 16.06 -5.56
CA LEU A 190 16.52 15.01 -5.39
C LEU A 190 15.89 13.63 -5.61
N LEU A 191 14.81 13.32 -4.88
CA LEU A 191 14.09 12.05 -5.00
C LEU A 191 13.65 11.81 -6.45
N ARG A 192 12.96 12.76 -7.04
CA ARG A 192 12.45 12.67 -8.42
C ARG A 192 13.55 12.49 -9.46
N ARG A 193 14.67 13.18 -9.31
CA ARG A 193 15.84 13.04 -10.19
C ARG A 193 16.40 11.62 -10.15
N LEU A 194 16.59 11.08 -8.96
CA LEU A 194 17.14 9.74 -8.78
C LEU A 194 16.21 8.65 -9.30
N MET A 195 14.91 8.77 -9.02
CA MET A 195 13.88 7.83 -9.49
C MET A 195 13.78 7.85 -11.02
N ARG A 196 13.73 9.05 -11.63
CA ARG A 196 13.69 9.17 -13.09
C ARG A 196 14.93 8.60 -13.78
N ALA A 197 16.11 8.76 -13.19
CA ALA A 197 17.35 8.18 -13.71
C ALA A 197 17.33 6.64 -13.73
N ARG A 198 16.36 6.01 -13.06
CA ARG A 198 16.15 4.55 -13.03
C ARG A 198 14.86 4.13 -13.75
N GLY A 199 14.31 4.99 -14.62
CA GLY A 199 13.18 4.67 -15.49
C GLY A 199 11.80 4.83 -14.85
N PHE A 200 11.72 5.43 -13.66
CA PHE A 200 10.41 5.72 -13.05
C PHE A 200 9.80 7.00 -13.63
N SER A 201 8.51 6.95 -13.90
CA SER A 201 7.66 8.10 -14.15
C SER A 201 6.99 8.55 -12.86
N THR A 202 6.48 9.79 -12.86
CA THR A 202 5.87 10.45 -11.70
C THR A 202 4.39 10.67 -11.93
N TYR A 203 3.62 10.76 -10.85
CA TYR A 203 2.24 11.23 -10.91
C TYR A 203 2.16 12.70 -10.48
N ARG A 204 1.51 13.56 -11.28
CA ARG A 204 1.59 15.03 -11.09
C ARG A 204 1.00 15.55 -9.77
N ARG A 205 0.11 14.78 -9.12
CA ARG A 205 -0.61 15.17 -7.90
C ARG A 205 0.00 14.64 -6.61
N GLU A 206 1.06 13.84 -6.71
CA GLU A 206 1.63 13.10 -5.59
C GLU A 206 3.15 13.11 -5.72
N TRP A 207 3.84 13.81 -4.80
CA TRP A 207 5.30 13.89 -4.82
C TRP A 207 5.98 12.56 -4.48
N TRP A 208 5.27 11.67 -3.76
CA TRP A 208 5.75 10.38 -3.28
C TRP A 208 5.59 9.25 -4.31
N HIS A 209 4.67 9.37 -5.30
CA HIS A 209 4.30 8.29 -6.21
C HIS A 209 5.20 8.16 -7.42
N PHE A 210 5.76 6.97 -7.60
CA PHE A 210 6.60 6.62 -8.75
C PHE A 210 6.20 5.26 -9.32
N GLN A 211 6.26 5.11 -10.64
CA GLN A 211 5.85 3.91 -11.33
C GLN A 211 6.71 3.64 -12.56
N GLN A 212 6.87 2.36 -12.90
CA GLN A 212 7.38 1.96 -14.20
C GLN A 212 6.27 1.34 -15.04
N TYR A 213 6.45 1.35 -16.35
CA TYR A 213 5.52 0.88 -17.35
C TYR A 213 4.20 1.68 -17.45
N ASP A 214 3.64 1.65 -18.66
CA ASP A 214 2.28 2.11 -18.91
C ASP A 214 1.26 1.11 -18.33
N ILE A 215 0.13 1.62 -17.84
CA ILE A 215 -0.89 0.79 -17.20
C ILE A 215 -1.52 -0.23 -18.16
N ASN A 216 -1.64 0.06 -19.46
CA ASN A 216 -2.18 -0.88 -20.41
C ASN A 216 -1.16 -1.99 -20.73
N TYR A 217 0.13 -1.66 -20.75
CA TYR A 217 1.18 -2.68 -20.79
C TYR A 217 1.11 -3.59 -19.56
N ALA A 218 1.02 -3.01 -18.36
CA ALA A 218 0.93 -3.77 -17.12
C ALA A 218 -0.25 -4.75 -17.12
N ARG A 219 -1.42 -4.31 -17.56
CA ARG A 219 -2.63 -5.15 -17.64
C ARG A 219 -2.52 -6.31 -18.62
N ARG A 220 -1.69 -6.20 -19.65
CA ARG A 220 -1.45 -7.29 -20.61
C ARG A 220 -0.34 -8.25 -20.18
N THR A 221 0.59 -7.75 -19.36
CA THR A 221 1.86 -8.45 -19.10
C THR A 221 1.90 -9.08 -17.69
N PHE A 222 1.31 -8.39 -16.70
CA PHE A 222 1.40 -8.81 -15.31
C PHE A 222 0.06 -9.29 -14.78
N ARG A 223 0.11 -10.32 -13.93
CA ARG A 223 -1.06 -10.76 -13.16
C ARG A 223 -1.46 -9.71 -12.15
N LEU A 224 -2.74 -9.35 -12.10
CA LEU A 224 -3.32 -8.48 -11.08
C LEU A 224 -3.29 -9.18 -9.71
N LEU A 225 -2.94 -8.48 -8.64
CA LEU A 225 -2.92 -8.98 -7.26
C LEU A 225 -4.36 -9.08 -6.73
N ASP A 226 -5.14 -10.03 -7.21
CA ASP A 226 -6.59 -10.18 -7.03
C ASP A 226 -7.01 -10.94 -5.77
N PHE A 227 -6.29 -10.77 -4.67
CA PHE A 227 -6.57 -11.40 -3.37
C PHE A 227 -6.78 -10.37 -2.24
#